data_e9faf9fe224ff418bfa0ca0d9478134a
#
_entry.id   e9faf9fe224ff418bfa0ca0d9478134a
#
_cell.length_a   1.000
_cell.length_b   1.000
_cell.length_c   1.000
_cell.angle_alpha   90.00
_cell.angle_beta   90.00
_cell.angle_gamma   90.00
#
_symmetry.space_group_name_H-M   'P 1'
#
loop_
_entity.id
_entity.type
_entity.pdbx_description
1 polymer ?
#
loop_
_entity_poly.entity_id
_entity_poly.type
_entity_poly.pdbx_seq_one_letter_code
_entity_poly.pdbx_strand_id
1 'polypeptide(L)'
;MPVPTFALIEEGVIDVLKNVSRRPIEPTPASDLIADLGFDSLQVLEVIAELEDRFDVSIPLNDVPATRTVAQVVAQVARLVEERPQA
;
A
#
# COMPACT_ATOMS: atom_id res chain seq x y z
N MET A 1 14.41 -15.62 -5.36
CA MET A 1 14.21 -14.16 -5.38
C MET A 1 14.23 -13.64 -3.96
N PRO A 2 15.11 -12.69 -3.63
CA PRO A 2 15.11 -12.17 -2.26
C PRO A 2 13.82 -11.38 -1.97
N VAL A 3 13.43 -11.40 -0.70
CA VAL A 3 12.31 -10.61 -0.23
C VAL A 3 12.70 -9.13 -0.25
N PRO A 4 11.84 -8.23 -0.75
CA PRO A 4 12.14 -6.79 -0.74
C PRO A 4 12.39 -6.30 0.69
N THR A 5 13.31 -5.36 0.83
CA THR A 5 13.53 -4.72 2.14
C THR A 5 12.34 -3.84 2.49
N PHE A 6 12.20 -3.53 3.78
CA PHE A 6 11.14 -2.64 4.24
C PHE A 6 11.21 -1.29 3.49
N ALA A 7 12.42 -0.76 3.28
CA ALA A 7 12.59 0.51 2.58
C ALA A 7 12.07 0.44 1.13
N LEU A 8 12.31 -0.67 0.44
CA LEU A 8 11.81 -0.85 -0.92
C LEU A 8 10.29 -1.00 -0.95
N ILE A 9 9.72 -1.66 0.05
CA ILE A 9 8.27 -1.79 0.15
C ILE A 9 7.65 -0.41 0.38
N GLU A 10 8.19 0.37 1.31
CA GLU A 10 7.71 1.71 1.58
C GLU A 10 7.76 2.59 0.33
N GLU A 11 8.89 2.56 -0.38
CA GLU A 11 9.06 3.31 -1.62
C GLU A 11 8.03 2.89 -2.68
N GLY A 12 7.81 1.60 -2.82
CA GLY A 12 6.82 1.08 -3.77
C GLY A 12 5.40 1.48 -3.41
N VAL A 13 5.06 1.47 -2.11
CA VAL A 13 3.75 1.92 -1.66
C VAL A 13 3.56 3.40 -1.98
N ILE A 14 4.55 4.22 -1.70
CA ILE A 14 4.48 5.66 -1.99
C ILE A 14 4.31 5.90 -3.49
N ASP A 15 5.03 5.17 -4.33
CA ASP A 15 4.90 5.27 -5.78
C ASP A 15 3.47 4.96 -6.23
N VAL A 16 2.87 3.90 -5.68
CA VAL A 16 1.50 3.55 -6.01
C VAL A 16 0.53 4.65 -5.60
N LEU A 17 0.70 5.20 -4.39
CA LEU A 17 -0.14 6.28 -3.91
C LEU A 17 -0.07 7.50 -4.85
N LYS A 18 1.13 7.86 -5.28
CA LYS A 18 1.31 8.97 -6.20
C LYS A 18 0.69 8.71 -7.57
N ASN A 19 0.76 7.46 -8.04
CA ASN A 19 0.17 7.08 -9.32
C ASN A 19 -1.35 7.12 -9.31
N VAL A 20 -1.97 6.72 -8.21
CA VAL A 20 -3.43 6.71 -8.09
C VAL A 20 -3.97 8.11 -7.82
N SER A 21 -3.19 8.94 -7.13
CA SER A 21 -3.63 10.30 -6.80
C SER A 21 -3.81 11.13 -8.07
N ARG A 22 -4.90 11.91 -8.12
CA ARG A 22 -5.19 12.79 -9.25
C ARG A 22 -4.52 14.15 -9.11
N ARG A 23 -3.81 14.35 -8.01
CA ARG A 23 -3.09 15.60 -7.72
C ARG A 23 -1.77 15.26 -7.04
N PRO A 24 -0.78 16.17 -7.06
CA PRO A 24 0.47 15.92 -6.34
C PRO A 24 0.22 15.76 -4.85
N ILE A 25 0.85 14.77 -4.25
CA ILE A 25 0.76 14.50 -2.82
C ILE A 25 2.16 14.25 -2.26
N GLU A 26 2.29 14.49 -0.95
CA GLU A 26 3.53 14.22 -0.22
C GLU A 26 3.23 13.24 0.93
N PRO A 27 3.10 11.94 0.62
CA PRO A 27 2.75 10.97 1.66
C PRO A 27 3.85 10.85 2.71
N THR A 28 3.44 10.82 3.97
CA THR A 28 4.31 10.49 5.09
C THR A 28 3.75 9.25 5.77
N PRO A 29 4.55 8.54 6.61
CA PRO A 29 4.02 7.36 7.29
C PRO A 29 2.74 7.62 8.09
N ALA A 30 2.58 8.81 8.64
CA ALA A 30 1.41 9.17 9.45
C ALA A 30 0.22 9.65 8.60
N SER A 31 0.40 9.85 7.30
CA SER A 31 -0.68 10.35 6.43
C SER A 31 -1.84 9.36 6.37
N ASP A 32 -3.06 9.86 6.63
CA ASP A 32 -4.28 9.09 6.43
C ASP A 32 -4.66 9.18 4.95
N LEU A 33 -4.98 8.06 4.35
CA LEU A 33 -5.25 8.01 2.90
C LEU A 33 -6.45 8.89 2.53
N ILE A 34 -7.47 8.90 3.35
CA ILE A 34 -8.70 9.64 3.07
C ILE A 34 -8.60 11.06 3.63
N ALA A 35 -8.29 11.19 4.93
CA ALA A 35 -8.32 12.48 5.60
C ALA A 35 -7.19 13.41 5.15
N ASP A 36 -6.00 12.86 4.93
CA ASP A 36 -4.83 13.67 4.61
C ASP A 36 -4.51 13.70 3.12
N LEU A 37 -4.63 12.56 2.43
CA LEU A 37 -4.29 12.46 1.02
C LEU A 37 -5.50 12.68 0.10
N GLY A 38 -6.70 12.71 0.65
CA GLY A 38 -7.90 13.01 -0.11
C GLY A 38 -8.41 11.88 -1.00
N PHE A 39 -8.02 10.63 -0.72
CA PHE A 39 -8.51 9.50 -1.51
C PHE A 39 -9.95 9.18 -1.12
N ASP A 40 -10.76 8.81 -2.11
CA ASP A 40 -12.08 8.26 -1.85
C ASP A 40 -12.00 6.72 -1.79
N SER A 41 -13.14 6.07 -1.53
CA SER A 41 -13.17 4.62 -1.39
C SER A 41 -12.72 3.91 -2.66
N LEU A 42 -13.10 4.42 -3.82
CA LEU A 42 -12.69 3.82 -5.09
C LEU A 42 -11.17 3.91 -5.27
N GLN A 43 -10.58 5.06 -4.96
CA GLN A 43 -9.14 5.23 -5.08
C GLN A 43 -8.39 4.32 -4.10
N VAL A 44 -8.92 4.10 -2.90
CA VAL A 44 -8.33 3.16 -1.96
C VAL A 44 -8.32 1.75 -2.57
N LEU A 45 -9.41 1.35 -3.21
CA LEU A 45 -9.45 0.04 -3.88
C LEU A 45 -8.48 -0.02 -5.05
N GLU A 46 -8.31 1.07 -5.79
CA GLU A 46 -7.30 1.13 -6.85
C GLU A 46 -5.88 0.97 -6.30
N VAL A 47 -5.60 1.59 -5.17
CA VAL A 47 -4.31 1.43 -4.49
C VAL A 47 -4.08 -0.03 -4.12
N ILE A 48 -5.09 -0.67 -3.52
CA ILE A 48 -5.00 -2.07 -3.14
C ILE A 48 -4.69 -2.95 -4.36
N ALA A 49 -5.42 -2.73 -5.46
CA ALA A 49 -5.23 -3.52 -6.68
C ALA A 49 -3.81 -3.34 -7.25
N GLU A 50 -3.30 -2.12 -7.27
CA GLU A 50 -1.95 -1.89 -7.77
C GLU A 50 -0.87 -2.48 -6.85
N LEU A 51 -1.09 -2.44 -5.54
CA LEU A 51 -0.16 -3.06 -4.59
C LEU A 51 -0.14 -4.58 -4.75
N GLU A 52 -1.29 -5.20 -4.95
CA GLU A 52 -1.37 -6.64 -5.19
C GLU A 52 -0.57 -7.03 -6.43
N ASP A 53 -0.69 -6.24 -7.46
CA ASP A 53 0.00 -6.48 -8.72
C ASP A 53 1.51 -6.27 -8.57
N ARG A 54 1.90 -5.17 -7.95
CA ARG A 54 3.29 -4.78 -7.83
C ARG A 54 4.09 -5.71 -6.93
N PHE A 55 3.52 -6.17 -5.84
CA PHE A 55 4.22 -6.99 -4.86
C PHE A 55 3.83 -8.47 -4.92
N ASP A 56 2.96 -8.84 -5.86
CA ASP A 56 2.51 -10.21 -6.03
C ASP A 56 1.97 -10.80 -4.71
N VAL A 57 1.03 -10.08 -4.12
CA VAL A 57 0.36 -10.46 -2.88
C VAL A 57 -1.15 -10.32 -3.04
N SER A 58 -1.89 -10.97 -2.15
CA SER A 58 -3.34 -10.81 -2.06
C SER A 58 -3.67 -10.12 -0.74
N ILE A 59 -4.33 -8.97 -0.80
CA ILE A 59 -4.74 -8.24 0.38
C ILE A 59 -6.20 -8.59 0.68
N PRO A 60 -6.47 -9.29 1.80
CA PRO A 60 -7.85 -9.67 2.11
C PRO A 60 -8.76 -8.46 2.25
N LEU A 61 -9.98 -8.56 1.74
CA LEU A 61 -10.95 -7.46 1.84
C LEU A 61 -11.23 -7.10 3.30
N ASN A 62 -11.18 -8.09 4.19
CA ASN A 62 -11.40 -7.85 5.63
C ASN A 62 -10.32 -6.97 6.25
N ASP A 63 -9.14 -6.91 5.65
CA ASP A 63 -8.03 -6.12 6.16
C ASP A 63 -8.06 -4.66 5.65
N VAL A 64 -8.86 -4.37 4.63
CA VAL A 64 -8.91 -3.04 4.03
C VAL A 64 -9.26 -1.95 5.05
N PRO A 65 -10.25 -2.14 5.94
CA PRO A 65 -10.56 -1.10 6.93
C PRO A 65 -9.42 -0.77 7.88
N ALA A 66 -8.45 -1.68 8.04
CA ALA A 66 -7.29 -1.46 8.91
C ALA A 66 -6.16 -0.72 8.21
N THR A 67 -6.25 -0.49 6.90
CA THR A 67 -5.21 0.18 6.12
C THR A 67 -5.56 1.65 5.93
N ARG A 68 -5.51 2.41 7.01
CA ARG A 68 -5.91 3.82 6.98
C ARG A 68 -4.73 4.76 6.75
N THR A 69 -3.57 4.46 7.30
CA THR A 69 -2.39 5.31 7.16
C THR A 69 -1.38 4.65 6.23
N VAL A 70 -0.47 5.46 5.70
CA VAL A 70 0.63 4.94 4.86
C VAL A 70 1.41 3.88 5.62
N ALA A 71 1.73 4.12 6.90
CA ALA A 71 2.47 3.15 7.71
C ALA A 71 1.72 1.82 7.83
N GLN A 72 0.41 1.86 7.98
CA GLN A 72 -0.39 0.63 8.07
C GLN A 72 -0.40 -0.13 6.75
N VAL A 73 -0.48 0.58 5.63
CA VAL A 73 -0.40 -0.04 4.31
C VAL A 73 0.95 -0.71 4.11
N VAL A 74 2.03 -0.01 4.44
CA VAL A 74 3.38 -0.56 4.31
C VAL A 74 3.54 -1.81 5.18
N ALA A 75 3.08 -1.75 6.44
CA ALA A 75 3.16 -2.89 7.35
C ALA A 75 2.38 -4.09 6.82
N GLN A 76 1.20 -3.86 6.26
CA GLN A 76 0.38 -4.93 5.71
C GLN A 76 1.06 -5.60 4.51
N VAL A 77 1.61 -4.79 3.60
CA VAL A 77 2.31 -5.32 2.43
C VAL A 77 3.56 -6.09 2.88
N ALA A 78 4.31 -5.55 3.82
CA ALA A 78 5.52 -6.21 4.33
C ALA A 78 5.18 -7.58 4.93
N ARG A 79 4.13 -7.66 5.71
CA ARG A 79 3.68 -8.92 6.31
C ARG A 79 3.30 -9.93 5.23
N LEU A 80 2.53 -9.50 4.24
CA LEU A 80 2.08 -10.40 3.18
C LEU A 80 3.23 -10.87 2.30
N VAL A 81 4.21 -10.02 2.03
CA VAL A 81 5.40 -10.40 1.27
C VAL A 81 6.19 -11.46 2.02
N GLU A 82 6.32 -11.33 3.34
CA GLU A 82 7.03 -12.32 4.17
C GLU A 82 6.29 -13.65 4.24
N GLU A 83 4.96 -13.62 4.24
CA GLU A 83 4.13 -14.81 4.39
C GLU A 83 3.91 -15.57 3.09
N ARG A 84 4.19 -14.94 1.94
CA ARG A 84 3.94 -15.62 0.67
C ARG A 84 4.90 -16.80 0.49
N PRO A 85 4.44 -17.89 -0.15
CA PRO A 85 5.31 -19.06 -0.35
C PRO A 85 6.55 -18.72 -1.15
N GLN A 86 7.68 -19.26 -0.73
CA GLN A 86 8.92 -19.17 -1.48
C GLN A 86 8.98 -20.35 -2.43
N ALA A 87 8.95 -20.06 -3.70
CA ALA A 87 9.01 -21.12 -4.72
C ALA A 87 10.40 -21.69 -4.89
#